data_dc7d01a1cfeb4a4418ab806264fbbd28
#
_entry.id   dc7d01a1cfeb4a4418ab806264fbbd28
#
_cell.length_a   1.000
_cell.length_b   1.000
_cell.length_c   1.000
_cell.angle_alpha   90.00
_cell.angle_beta   90.00
_cell.angle_gamma   90.00
#
_symmetry.space_group_name_H-M   'P 1'
#
loop_
_entity.id
_entity.type
_entity.pdbx_description
1 polymer ?
#
loop_
_entity_poly.entity_id
_entity_poly.type
_entity_poly.pdbx_seq_one_letter_code
_entity_poly.pdbx_strand_id
1 'polypeptide(L)'
;LHSGRIYAYLYQKVFPELRSTIIQFAKKRKPCSSVLMADTVYIHMTDTVYIPVKEIERDTIYVSIIANKRPFYMAIKTNLAYDALLIPNIGIEFYLEKKWSVSLNWMYAWWKSDRKHNYWRTYGGDFEIRRWLSKEPDTKPLSGHHIGVYAQMLTYDFELGGRGYLGDKWTYGGGVSYGYSLPLSSRLNLDFTLGLGYLGGIYKEYLPIDDHYVWQKTRKMNWFGPTKAEIALVWLIGRGNKNAQKGGKK
;
A
#
# COMPACT_ATOMS: atom_id res chain seq x y z
N LEU A 1 -39.57 19.17 -25.46
CA LEU A 1 -38.81 20.44 -25.62
C LEU A 1 -38.85 21.35 -24.37
N HIS A 2 -38.90 20.76 -23.15
CA HIS A 2 -38.86 21.53 -21.89
C HIS A 2 -37.53 21.46 -21.13
N SER A 3 -36.51 20.84 -21.72
CA SER A 3 -35.24 20.58 -21.02
C SER A 3 -34.43 21.84 -20.64
N GLY A 4 -34.51 22.90 -21.42
CA GLY A 4 -33.76 24.13 -21.15
C GLY A 4 -34.28 24.93 -19.97
N ARG A 5 -35.57 24.93 -19.70
CA ARG A 5 -36.18 25.67 -18.55
C ARG A 5 -35.87 24.98 -17.21
N ILE A 6 -35.89 23.64 -17.21
CA ILE A 6 -35.55 22.86 -16.02
C ILE A 6 -34.10 23.08 -15.66
N TYR A 7 -33.20 23.06 -16.63
CA TYR A 7 -31.79 23.31 -16.38
C TYR A 7 -31.48 24.72 -15.86
N ALA A 8 -32.16 25.73 -16.45
CA ALA A 8 -32.04 27.13 -15.99
C ALA A 8 -32.52 27.30 -14.54
N TYR A 9 -33.65 26.65 -14.18
CA TYR A 9 -34.18 26.65 -12.83
C TYR A 9 -33.21 25.98 -11.84
N LEU A 10 -32.68 24.81 -12.19
CA LEU A 10 -31.70 24.09 -11.38
C LEU A 10 -30.40 24.90 -11.18
N TYR A 11 -29.94 25.54 -12.24
CA TYR A 11 -28.74 26.35 -12.22
C TYR A 11 -28.87 27.61 -11.33
N GLN A 12 -30.04 28.27 -11.37
CA GLN A 12 -30.25 29.52 -10.62
C GLN A 12 -30.71 29.30 -9.18
N LYS A 13 -31.47 28.25 -8.90
CA LYS A 13 -32.10 28.03 -7.60
C LYS A 13 -31.45 26.91 -6.77
N VAL A 14 -31.02 25.84 -7.40
CA VAL A 14 -30.56 24.63 -6.69
C VAL A 14 -29.03 24.58 -6.62
N PHE A 15 -28.34 24.85 -7.71
CA PHE A 15 -26.89 24.77 -7.75
C PHE A 15 -26.14 25.82 -6.91
N PRO A 16 -26.65 27.04 -6.68
CA PRO A 16 -26.00 27.95 -5.74
C PRO A 16 -25.98 27.41 -4.31
N GLU A 17 -27.06 26.75 -3.88
CA GLU A 17 -27.13 26.14 -2.54
C GLU A 17 -26.20 24.91 -2.41
N LEU A 18 -26.07 24.12 -3.49
CA LEU A 18 -25.14 23.00 -3.53
C LEU A 18 -23.67 23.42 -3.62
N ARG A 19 -23.38 24.60 -4.18
CA ARG A 19 -22.03 25.16 -4.24
C ARG A 19 -21.56 25.76 -2.90
N SER A 20 -22.46 25.99 -1.99
CA SER A 20 -22.15 26.54 -0.67
C SER A 20 -21.93 25.47 0.40
N THR A 21 -21.62 24.25 0.03
CA THR A 21 -21.15 23.25 1.01
C THR A 21 -19.77 23.67 1.52
N ILE A 22 -19.75 24.53 2.51
CA ILE A 22 -18.57 24.81 3.31
C ILE A 22 -18.32 23.55 4.12
N ILE A 23 -17.38 22.72 3.68
CA ILE A 23 -16.87 21.63 4.51
C ILE A 23 -16.07 22.27 5.63
N GLN A 24 -16.71 22.60 6.72
CA GLN A 24 -16.04 22.98 7.95
C GLN A 24 -15.45 21.69 8.56
N PHE A 25 -14.18 21.46 8.29
CA PHE A 25 -13.42 20.49 9.07
C PHE A 25 -13.27 21.07 10.49
N ALA A 26 -14.22 20.76 11.35
CA ALA A 26 -14.08 20.98 12.78
C ALA A 26 -12.99 20.04 13.28
N LYS A 27 -11.74 20.46 13.18
CA LYS A 27 -10.63 19.81 13.86
C LYS A 27 -10.85 20.04 15.35
N LYS A 28 -11.38 19.04 16.04
CA LYS A 28 -11.51 19.04 17.49
C LYS A 28 -10.11 19.19 18.07
N ARG A 29 -9.69 20.40 18.33
CA ARG A 29 -8.46 20.68 19.05
C ARG A 29 -8.66 20.13 20.45
N LYS A 30 -7.85 19.19 20.87
CA LYS A 30 -7.71 18.89 22.29
C LYS A 30 -7.30 20.21 22.95
N PRO A 31 -7.95 20.63 24.03
CA PRO A 31 -7.52 21.82 24.72
C PRO A 31 -6.08 21.59 25.17
N CYS A 32 -5.18 22.42 24.69
CA CYS A 32 -3.84 22.52 25.26
C CYS A 32 -4.04 23.08 26.68
N SER A 33 -3.87 22.24 27.67
CA SER A 33 -3.90 22.67 29.08
C SER A 33 -2.55 23.29 29.43
N SER A 34 -2.30 24.45 28.86
CA SER A 34 -1.40 25.42 29.45
C SER A 34 -2.25 26.68 29.73
N VAL A 35 -2.89 26.61 30.84
CA VAL A 35 -3.46 27.83 31.45
C VAL A 35 -2.26 28.68 31.84
N LEU A 36 -1.95 29.68 31.03
CA LEU A 36 -1.23 30.82 31.50
C LEU A 36 -2.21 31.51 32.42
N MET A 37 -2.07 31.30 33.75
CA MET A 37 -2.67 32.16 34.73
C MET A 37 -2.07 33.54 34.53
N ALA A 38 -2.84 34.43 33.91
CA ALA A 38 -2.56 35.84 34.03
C ALA A 38 -2.89 36.20 35.48
N ASP A 39 -1.88 36.36 36.30
CA ASP A 39 -2.03 36.97 37.60
C ASP A 39 -2.54 38.39 37.38
N THR A 40 -3.81 38.61 37.75
CA THR A 40 -4.40 39.94 37.74
C THR A 40 -3.92 40.64 39.00
N VAL A 41 -2.87 41.42 38.88
CA VAL A 41 -2.40 42.27 39.98
C VAL A 41 -3.33 43.49 40.05
N TYR A 42 -4.17 43.58 41.08
CA TYR A 42 -4.91 44.79 41.40
C TYR A 42 -3.98 45.78 42.05
N ILE A 43 -3.58 46.85 41.32
CA ILE A 43 -2.83 47.96 41.85
C ILE A 43 -3.83 49.01 42.28
N HIS A 44 -3.98 49.24 43.60
CA HIS A 44 -4.66 50.40 44.14
C HIS A 44 -3.78 51.63 43.85
N MET A 45 -4.20 52.46 42.93
CA MET A 45 -3.55 53.74 42.64
C MET A 45 -3.98 54.75 43.65
N THR A 46 -3.08 55.11 44.59
CA THR A 46 -3.20 56.26 45.43
C THR A 46 -2.09 57.33 45.25
N ASP A 47 -1.07 57.04 44.42
CA ASP A 47 -0.05 57.97 44.07
C ASP A 47 0.45 57.80 42.63
N THR A 48 0.61 58.95 41.93
CA THR A 48 1.13 58.97 40.56
C THR A 48 2.64 58.85 40.60
N VAL A 49 3.10 57.56 40.54
CA VAL A 49 4.53 57.26 40.34
C VAL A 49 4.79 57.17 38.84
N TYR A 50 5.59 58.09 38.31
CA TYR A 50 6.12 58.02 36.97
C TYR A 50 7.12 56.84 36.91
N ILE A 51 6.68 55.70 36.46
CA ILE A 51 7.58 54.60 36.11
C ILE A 51 7.97 54.80 34.64
N PRO A 52 9.26 54.97 34.31
CA PRO A 52 9.68 54.99 32.91
C PRO A 52 9.35 53.65 32.33
N VAL A 53 8.43 53.62 31.37
CA VAL A 53 8.12 52.42 30.61
C VAL A 53 9.37 52.09 29.81
N LYS A 54 10.16 51.13 30.28
CA LYS A 54 11.20 50.51 29.51
C LYS A 54 10.49 49.89 28.29
N GLU A 55 10.88 50.32 27.12
CA GLU A 55 10.36 49.80 25.86
C GLU A 55 10.38 48.26 25.95
N ILE A 56 9.19 47.65 25.94
CA ILE A 56 9.06 46.19 25.91
C ILE A 56 9.46 45.80 24.49
N GLU A 57 10.72 45.39 24.28
CA GLU A 57 11.10 44.66 23.09
C GLU A 57 10.13 43.50 22.99
N ARG A 58 9.23 43.57 22.02
CA ARG A 58 8.37 42.42 21.67
C ARG A 58 9.25 41.42 20.99
N ASP A 59 9.87 40.53 21.76
CA ASP A 59 10.44 39.30 21.22
C ASP A 59 9.32 38.49 20.60
N THR A 60 9.15 38.67 19.30
CA THR A 60 8.21 37.86 18.54
C THR A 60 8.86 36.49 18.39
N ILE A 61 8.61 35.61 19.35
CA ILE A 61 8.99 34.20 19.24
C ILE A 61 8.17 33.62 18.09
N TYR A 62 8.78 33.50 16.92
CA TYR A 62 8.23 32.73 15.82
C TYR A 62 8.28 31.22 16.19
N VAL A 63 7.25 30.77 16.89
CA VAL A 63 7.04 29.32 17.03
C VAL A 63 6.62 28.83 15.66
N SER A 64 7.57 28.33 14.90
CA SER A 64 7.27 27.57 13.69
C SER A 64 6.48 26.33 14.13
N ILE A 65 5.16 26.40 14.01
CA ILE A 65 4.33 25.21 14.10
C ILE A 65 4.70 24.37 12.88
N ILE A 66 5.71 23.54 13.03
CA ILE A 66 6.00 22.48 12.08
C ILE A 66 4.76 21.59 12.18
N ALA A 67 3.81 21.82 11.29
CA ALA A 67 2.74 20.87 11.09
C ALA A 67 3.44 19.53 10.77
N ASN A 68 3.47 18.65 11.74
CA ASN A 68 4.04 17.31 11.61
C ASN A 68 3.17 16.60 10.57
N LYS A 69 3.43 16.86 9.28
CA LYS A 69 2.84 16.11 8.19
C LYS A 69 3.34 14.69 8.39
N ARG A 70 2.44 13.83 8.80
CA ARG A 70 2.75 12.40 8.97
C ARG A 70 3.40 11.91 7.69
N PRO A 71 4.58 11.35 7.75
CA PRO A 71 5.26 10.89 6.55
C PRO A 71 4.42 9.78 5.91
N PHE A 72 4.17 9.91 4.62
CA PHE A 72 3.52 8.87 3.84
C PHE A 72 4.60 7.88 3.36
N TYR A 73 4.50 6.66 3.82
CA TYR A 73 5.43 5.60 3.44
C TYR A 73 4.77 4.64 2.45
N MET A 74 5.37 4.54 1.29
CA MET A 74 4.95 3.65 0.21
C MET A 74 6.17 2.90 -0.34
N ALA A 75 5.97 1.72 -0.89
CA ALA A 75 6.97 1.02 -1.66
C ALA A 75 6.38 0.47 -2.96
N ILE A 76 7.19 0.45 -4.00
CA ILE A 76 6.93 -0.32 -5.22
C ILE A 76 7.84 -1.54 -5.19
N LYS A 77 7.34 -2.68 -5.63
CA LYS A 77 8.09 -3.93 -5.60
C LYS A 77 7.89 -4.76 -6.86
N THR A 78 8.89 -5.57 -7.18
CA THR A 78 8.81 -6.65 -8.18
C THR A 78 9.31 -7.93 -7.55
N ASN A 79 8.67 -9.05 -7.86
CA ASN A 79 9.06 -10.37 -7.39
C ASN A 79 10.05 -11.00 -8.39
N LEU A 80 11.31 -11.04 -8.02
CA LEU A 80 12.40 -11.56 -8.84
C LEU A 80 12.21 -13.04 -9.19
N ALA A 81 11.52 -13.83 -8.34
CA ALA A 81 11.20 -15.22 -8.66
C ALA A 81 10.24 -15.32 -9.86
N TYR A 82 9.26 -14.42 -9.94
CA TYR A 82 8.37 -14.36 -11.11
C TYR A 82 9.09 -13.80 -12.33
N ASP A 83 9.95 -12.79 -12.16
CA ASP A 83 10.73 -12.22 -13.26
C ASP A 83 11.66 -13.30 -13.86
N ALA A 84 12.27 -14.17 -13.04
CA ALA A 84 13.08 -15.30 -13.50
C ALA A 84 12.25 -16.35 -14.27
N LEU A 85 10.96 -16.47 -13.99
CA LEU A 85 10.01 -17.31 -14.71
C LEU A 85 9.37 -16.60 -15.91
N LEU A 86 9.87 -15.42 -16.28
CA LEU A 86 9.32 -14.57 -17.35
C LEU A 86 7.86 -14.17 -17.11
N ILE A 87 7.49 -13.94 -15.86
CA ILE A 87 6.18 -13.46 -15.47
C ILE A 87 6.33 -12.01 -14.95
N PRO A 88 6.18 -10.98 -15.81
CA PRO A 88 6.18 -9.60 -15.40
C PRO A 88 5.19 -9.35 -14.27
N ASN A 89 5.64 -8.61 -13.27
CA ASN A 89 4.84 -8.36 -12.08
C ASN A 89 5.18 -7.01 -11.47
N ILE A 90 4.23 -6.46 -10.75
CA ILE A 90 4.38 -5.21 -10.00
C ILE A 90 3.57 -5.28 -8.71
N GLY A 91 4.14 -4.79 -7.65
CA GLY A 91 3.47 -4.65 -6.36
C GLY A 91 3.58 -3.25 -5.79
N ILE A 92 2.62 -2.89 -4.99
CA ILE A 92 2.58 -1.63 -4.24
C ILE A 92 2.30 -1.97 -2.77
N GLU A 93 3.02 -1.34 -1.87
CA GLU A 93 2.82 -1.52 -0.44
C GLU A 93 2.72 -0.17 0.27
N PHE A 94 1.70 -0.03 1.13
CA PHE A 94 1.43 1.17 1.91
C PHE A 94 1.58 0.85 3.40
N TYR A 95 2.39 1.62 4.10
CA TYR A 95 2.49 1.53 5.55
C TYR A 95 1.41 2.38 6.22
N LEU A 96 0.58 1.75 7.06
CA LEU A 96 -0.62 2.34 7.66
C LEU A 96 -0.41 2.85 9.10
N GLU A 97 0.80 2.91 9.60
CA GLU A 97 1.13 3.18 11.01
C GLU A 97 0.94 1.96 11.95
N LYS A 98 1.44 2.09 13.17
CA LYS A 98 1.28 1.08 14.24
C LYS A 98 1.70 -0.34 13.82
N LYS A 99 2.73 -0.46 12.99
CA LYS A 99 3.29 -1.74 12.52
C LYS A 99 2.46 -2.46 11.44
N TRP A 100 1.48 -1.82 10.82
CA TRP A 100 0.67 -2.42 9.78
C TRP A 100 1.02 -1.88 8.40
N SER A 101 0.99 -2.74 7.41
CA SER A 101 1.01 -2.36 6.00
C SER A 101 0.03 -3.18 5.18
N VAL A 102 -0.31 -2.65 4.02
CA VAL A 102 -1.16 -3.32 3.03
C VAL A 102 -0.39 -3.40 1.74
N SER A 103 -0.34 -4.57 1.15
CA SER A 103 0.33 -4.86 -0.10
C SER A 103 -0.66 -5.35 -1.14
N LEU A 104 -0.50 -4.89 -2.36
CA LEU A 104 -1.23 -5.35 -3.53
C LEU A 104 -0.22 -5.70 -4.61
N ASN A 105 -0.28 -6.91 -5.13
CA ASN A 105 0.58 -7.38 -6.20
C ASN A 105 -0.26 -7.81 -7.40
N TRP A 106 0.26 -7.57 -8.59
CA TRP A 106 -0.33 -7.99 -9.84
C TRP A 106 0.73 -8.60 -10.73
N MET A 107 0.39 -9.70 -11.44
CA MET A 107 1.25 -10.37 -12.41
C MET A 107 0.49 -10.60 -13.71
N TYR A 108 1.24 -10.55 -14.82
CA TYR A 108 0.68 -10.79 -16.14
C TYR A 108 1.75 -11.35 -17.07
N ALA A 109 1.53 -12.55 -17.56
CA ALA A 109 2.33 -13.17 -18.62
C ALA A 109 1.41 -13.74 -19.69
N TRP A 110 1.74 -13.51 -20.95
CA TRP A 110 0.93 -13.98 -22.07
C TRP A 110 1.82 -14.40 -23.24
N TRP A 111 2.68 -15.38 -22.97
CA TRP A 111 3.59 -15.91 -23.95
C TRP A 111 2.99 -17.11 -24.65
N LYS A 112 3.07 -17.15 -26.00
CA LYS A 112 2.55 -18.23 -26.79
C LYS A 112 3.44 -18.53 -27.98
N SER A 113 3.50 -19.81 -28.36
CA SER A 113 4.09 -20.27 -29.62
C SER A 113 3.23 -21.40 -30.18
N ASP A 114 2.27 -21.07 -31.06
CA ASP A 114 1.31 -22.01 -31.59
C ASP A 114 2.02 -23.15 -32.36
N ARG A 115 3.10 -22.83 -33.12
CA ARG A 115 3.90 -23.81 -33.85
C ARG A 115 4.56 -24.87 -32.96
N LYS A 116 4.90 -24.51 -31.72
CA LYS A 116 5.61 -25.39 -30.78
C LYS A 116 4.70 -25.92 -29.69
N HIS A 117 3.41 -25.60 -29.72
CA HIS A 117 2.44 -25.86 -28.64
C HIS A 117 3.00 -25.50 -27.28
N ASN A 118 3.52 -24.27 -27.17
CA ASN A 118 4.03 -23.74 -25.93
C ASN A 118 3.16 -22.54 -25.50
N TYR A 119 2.50 -22.70 -24.39
CA TYR A 119 1.75 -21.63 -23.72
C TYR A 119 2.30 -21.44 -22.32
N TRP A 120 2.64 -20.19 -22.02
CA TRP A 120 3.07 -19.76 -20.72
C TRP A 120 2.27 -18.51 -20.38
N ARG A 121 1.06 -18.71 -19.91
CA ARG A 121 0.08 -17.67 -19.69
C ARG A 121 -0.38 -17.72 -18.26
N THR A 122 -0.32 -16.58 -17.58
CA THR A 122 -0.90 -16.43 -16.26
C THR A 122 -1.17 -14.96 -16.00
N TYR A 123 -2.25 -14.67 -15.34
CA TYR A 123 -2.51 -13.34 -14.79
C TYR A 123 -3.31 -13.46 -13.51
N GLY A 124 -3.10 -12.49 -12.65
CA GLY A 124 -3.75 -12.48 -11.36
C GLY A 124 -3.01 -11.60 -10.39
N GLY A 125 -3.37 -11.69 -9.15
CA GLY A 125 -2.73 -10.91 -8.11
C GLY A 125 -3.07 -11.39 -6.72
N ASP A 126 -2.48 -10.75 -5.76
CA ASP A 126 -2.74 -10.98 -4.35
C ASP A 126 -2.86 -9.66 -3.58
N PHE A 127 -3.64 -9.72 -2.53
CA PHE A 127 -3.80 -8.69 -1.52
C PHE A 127 -3.32 -9.26 -0.20
N GLU A 128 -2.47 -8.51 0.53
CA GLU A 128 -1.90 -8.96 1.78
C GLU A 128 -1.90 -7.84 2.82
N ILE A 129 -2.31 -8.17 4.03
CA ILE A 129 -2.18 -7.31 5.21
C ILE A 129 -1.02 -7.86 6.02
N ARG A 130 -0.01 -7.02 6.27
CA ARG A 130 1.22 -7.37 6.99
C ARG A 130 1.31 -6.64 8.32
N ARG A 131 1.87 -7.33 9.30
CA ARG A 131 2.26 -6.77 10.58
C ARG A 131 3.77 -6.91 10.76
N TRP A 132 4.42 -5.77 10.96
CA TRP A 132 5.87 -5.69 11.14
C TRP A 132 6.24 -5.94 12.60
N LEU A 133 7.24 -6.78 12.82
CA LEU A 133 7.69 -7.21 14.15
C LEU A 133 8.92 -6.43 14.64
N SER A 134 9.38 -5.44 13.90
CA SER A 134 10.49 -4.58 14.26
C SER A 134 10.26 -3.89 15.61
N LYS A 135 11.33 -3.62 16.36
CA LYS A 135 11.29 -2.89 17.62
C LYS A 135 10.85 -1.43 17.43
N GLU A 136 11.30 -0.82 16.33
CA GLU A 136 11.06 0.58 15.99
C GLU A 136 10.44 0.70 14.58
N PRO A 137 9.22 0.22 14.36
CA PRO A 137 8.64 0.16 13.02
C PRO A 137 8.29 1.54 12.46
N ASP A 138 8.04 2.52 13.33
CA ASP A 138 7.68 3.87 12.90
C ASP A 138 8.89 4.69 12.46
N THR A 139 10.10 4.31 12.90
CA THR A 139 11.35 4.92 12.46
C THR A 139 11.96 4.24 11.24
N LYS A 140 11.70 2.94 11.07
CA LYS A 140 12.16 2.11 9.95
C LYS A 140 11.02 1.27 9.39
N PRO A 141 10.04 1.91 8.77
CA PRO A 141 8.91 1.19 8.19
C PRO A 141 9.38 0.26 7.07
N LEU A 142 8.63 -0.80 6.84
CA LEU A 142 8.86 -1.78 5.77
C LEU A 142 10.23 -2.47 5.83
N SER A 143 10.77 -2.70 7.03
CA SER A 143 12.03 -3.40 7.22
C SER A 143 11.98 -4.38 8.39
N GLY A 144 12.73 -5.48 8.29
CA GLY A 144 12.79 -6.52 9.31
C GLY A 144 11.75 -7.63 9.12
N HIS A 145 11.42 -8.32 10.19
CA HIS A 145 10.48 -9.43 10.15
C HIS A 145 9.04 -8.95 10.05
N HIS A 146 8.23 -9.66 9.28
CA HIS A 146 6.79 -9.44 9.18
C HIS A 146 6.01 -10.75 9.09
N ILE A 147 4.77 -10.69 9.53
CA ILE A 147 3.77 -11.74 9.36
C ILE A 147 2.59 -11.14 8.62
N GLY A 148 1.90 -11.92 7.80
CA GLY A 148 0.79 -11.42 7.01
C GLY A 148 -0.33 -12.44 6.84
N VAL A 149 -1.46 -11.92 6.41
CA VAL A 149 -2.58 -12.71 5.91
C VAL A 149 -2.83 -12.24 4.48
N TYR A 150 -2.91 -13.17 3.55
CA TYR A 150 -3.11 -12.84 2.14
C TYR A 150 -4.30 -13.58 1.55
N ALA A 151 -4.86 -12.98 0.52
CA ALA A 151 -5.80 -13.58 -0.41
C ALA A 151 -5.27 -13.40 -1.81
N GLN A 152 -5.41 -14.40 -2.67
CA GLN A 152 -4.91 -14.38 -4.03
C GLN A 152 -5.93 -14.96 -5.00
N MET A 153 -5.88 -14.45 -6.23
CA MET A 153 -6.66 -14.98 -7.33
C MET A 153 -5.84 -14.93 -8.61
N LEU A 154 -5.88 -16.01 -9.36
CA LEU A 154 -5.13 -16.12 -10.61
C LEU A 154 -5.83 -17.06 -11.60
N THR A 155 -5.51 -16.89 -12.87
CA THR A 155 -5.81 -17.87 -13.91
C THR A 155 -4.54 -18.19 -14.67
N TYR A 156 -4.49 -19.34 -15.29
CA TYR A 156 -3.29 -19.81 -15.98
C TYR A 156 -3.63 -20.73 -17.14
N ASP A 157 -2.70 -20.81 -18.07
CA ASP A 157 -2.68 -21.77 -19.18
C ASP A 157 -1.23 -22.14 -19.47
N PHE A 158 -0.84 -23.32 -19.02
CA PHE A 158 0.53 -23.80 -19.15
C PHE A 158 0.58 -25.04 -20.01
N GLU A 159 1.32 -24.95 -21.12
CA GLU A 159 1.62 -26.06 -22.02
C GLU A 159 3.07 -25.92 -22.51
N LEU A 160 3.81 -27.03 -22.47
CA LEU A 160 5.19 -27.10 -22.92
C LEU A 160 5.34 -28.30 -23.89
N GLY A 161 4.82 -28.14 -25.12
CA GLY A 161 4.94 -29.13 -26.20
C GLY A 161 4.20 -30.44 -25.96
N GLY A 162 3.20 -30.49 -25.09
CA GLY A 162 2.51 -31.68 -24.72
C GLY A 162 1.20 -31.44 -23.98
N ARG A 163 1.02 -32.06 -22.82
CA ARG A 163 -0.20 -31.82 -22.03
C ARG A 163 -0.26 -30.39 -21.48
N GLY A 164 -1.37 -29.72 -21.78
CA GLY A 164 -1.66 -28.40 -21.24
C GLY A 164 -2.60 -28.44 -20.05
N TYR A 165 -2.46 -27.41 -19.19
CA TYR A 165 -3.26 -27.22 -17.99
C TYR A 165 -3.85 -25.80 -18.01
N LEU A 166 -5.16 -25.72 -18.21
CA LEU A 166 -5.91 -24.49 -18.29
C LEU A 166 -6.76 -24.28 -17.04
N GLY A 167 -6.55 -23.22 -16.32
CA GLY A 167 -7.47 -22.77 -15.28
C GLY A 167 -8.82 -22.39 -15.91
N ASP A 168 -9.85 -23.19 -15.68
CA ASP A 168 -11.17 -23.01 -16.32
C ASP A 168 -11.84 -21.70 -15.91
N LYS A 169 -11.62 -21.31 -14.66
CA LYS A 169 -12.08 -20.07 -14.06
C LYS A 169 -10.97 -19.50 -13.19
N TRP A 170 -11.33 -18.57 -12.32
CA TRP A 170 -10.40 -18.08 -11.32
C TRP A 170 -10.04 -19.18 -10.32
N THR A 171 -8.76 -19.41 -10.15
CA THR A 171 -8.19 -20.10 -9.01
C THR A 171 -8.02 -19.08 -7.90
N TYR A 172 -8.51 -19.40 -6.74
CA TYR A 172 -8.48 -18.52 -5.57
C TYR A 172 -7.83 -19.21 -4.39
N GLY A 173 -7.22 -18.42 -3.56
CA GLY A 173 -6.56 -18.95 -2.38
C GLY A 173 -6.32 -17.89 -1.34
N GLY A 174 -5.80 -18.32 -0.21
CA GLY A 174 -5.43 -17.46 0.88
C GLY A 174 -4.71 -18.23 1.96
N GLY A 175 -4.01 -17.50 2.79
CA GLY A 175 -3.21 -18.11 3.84
C GLY A 175 -2.52 -17.09 4.72
N VAL A 176 -1.52 -17.59 5.43
CA VAL A 176 -0.64 -16.80 6.29
C VAL A 176 0.76 -16.78 5.71
N SER A 177 1.43 -15.66 5.84
CA SER A 177 2.79 -15.45 5.37
C SER A 177 3.72 -15.07 6.50
N TYR A 178 4.97 -15.39 6.32
CA TYR A 178 6.07 -14.89 7.12
C TYR A 178 7.19 -14.45 6.21
N GLY A 179 7.83 -13.33 6.52
CA GLY A 179 8.91 -12.82 5.71
C GLY A 179 9.91 -11.96 6.48
N TYR A 180 10.96 -11.61 5.76
CA TYR A 180 12.02 -10.75 6.24
C TYR A 180 12.46 -9.78 5.15
N SER A 181 12.35 -8.50 5.42
CA SER A 181 12.79 -7.43 4.52
C SER A 181 14.17 -6.93 4.93
N LEU A 182 15.18 -7.24 4.11
CA LEU A 182 16.57 -6.89 4.28
C LEU A 182 16.89 -5.57 3.60
N PRO A 183 17.32 -4.52 4.33
CA PRO A 183 17.79 -3.28 3.73
C PRO A 183 19.09 -3.49 2.94
N LEU A 184 19.07 -3.25 1.64
CA LEU A 184 20.25 -3.29 0.76
C LEU A 184 20.91 -1.93 0.63
N SER A 185 20.11 -0.89 0.47
CA SER A 185 20.59 0.48 0.30
C SER A 185 19.63 1.47 0.96
N SER A 186 19.89 2.77 0.84
CA SER A 186 19.07 3.80 1.48
C SER A 186 17.59 3.76 1.10
N ARG A 187 17.26 3.27 -0.09
CA ARG A 187 15.88 3.19 -0.59
C ARG A 187 15.52 1.84 -1.20
N LEU A 188 16.35 0.83 -0.99
CA LEU A 188 16.17 -0.47 -1.60
C LEU A 188 16.23 -1.55 -0.54
N ASN A 189 15.21 -2.42 -0.53
CA ASN A 189 15.16 -3.60 0.30
C ASN A 189 15.01 -4.86 -0.57
N LEU A 190 15.44 -5.98 -0.04
CA LEU A 190 15.15 -7.31 -0.57
C LEU A 190 14.23 -8.01 0.43
N ASP A 191 13.03 -8.35 0.00
CA ASP A 191 11.99 -8.97 0.82
C ASP A 191 11.83 -10.44 0.47
N PHE A 192 12.02 -11.29 1.47
CA PHE A 192 11.82 -12.73 1.38
C PHE A 192 10.54 -13.08 2.10
N THR A 193 9.55 -13.61 1.38
CA THR A 193 8.26 -14.00 1.96
C THR A 193 7.87 -15.40 1.54
N LEU A 194 7.48 -16.23 2.50
CA LEU A 194 6.90 -17.54 2.28
C LEU A 194 5.51 -17.60 2.92
N GLY A 195 4.54 -18.11 2.17
CA GLY A 195 3.16 -18.24 2.61
C GLY A 195 2.68 -19.68 2.54
N LEU A 196 1.99 -20.09 3.60
CA LEU A 196 1.27 -21.35 3.68
C LEU A 196 -0.23 -21.06 3.67
N GLY A 197 -0.96 -21.82 2.86
CA GLY A 197 -2.38 -21.57 2.71
C GLY A 197 -3.09 -22.62 1.88
N TYR A 198 -4.29 -22.25 1.50
CA TYR A 198 -5.15 -23.05 0.63
C TYR A 198 -5.23 -22.42 -0.76
N LEU A 199 -5.24 -23.27 -1.79
CA LEU A 199 -5.46 -22.89 -3.16
C LEU A 199 -6.50 -23.82 -3.79
N GLY A 200 -7.60 -23.25 -4.27
CA GLY A 200 -8.72 -23.98 -4.85
C GLY A 200 -9.12 -23.44 -6.21
N GLY A 201 -9.57 -24.33 -7.07
CA GLY A 201 -10.03 -23.95 -8.40
C GLY A 201 -10.44 -25.16 -9.23
N ILE A 202 -10.76 -24.90 -10.48
CA ILE A 202 -11.07 -25.94 -11.48
C ILE A 202 -10.11 -25.73 -12.63
N TYR A 203 -9.50 -26.80 -13.08
CA TYR A 203 -8.64 -26.79 -14.25
C TYR A 203 -8.98 -27.89 -15.23
N LYS A 204 -8.69 -27.63 -16.49
CA LYS A 204 -8.85 -28.58 -17.60
C LYS A 204 -7.49 -29.06 -18.08
N GLU A 205 -7.38 -30.35 -18.28
CA GLU A 205 -6.24 -30.95 -18.96
C GLU A 205 -6.61 -31.09 -20.43
N TYR A 206 -5.72 -30.70 -21.33
CA TYR A 206 -5.88 -30.86 -22.78
C TYR A 206 -4.60 -31.36 -23.44
N LEU A 207 -4.73 -31.90 -24.63
CA LEU A 207 -3.64 -32.35 -25.48
C LEU A 207 -3.75 -31.71 -26.86
N PRO A 208 -2.66 -31.24 -27.47
CA PRO A 208 -2.63 -30.85 -28.85
C PRO A 208 -2.66 -32.09 -29.73
N ILE A 209 -3.70 -32.26 -30.52
CA ILE A 209 -3.87 -33.35 -31.48
C ILE A 209 -4.30 -32.75 -32.80
N ASP A 210 -3.55 -32.96 -33.88
CA ASP A 210 -3.84 -32.47 -35.22
C ASP A 210 -4.15 -30.95 -35.26
N ASP A 211 -3.29 -30.12 -34.64
CA ASP A 211 -3.43 -28.68 -34.48
C ASP A 211 -4.68 -28.21 -33.70
N HIS A 212 -5.36 -29.12 -33.01
CA HIS A 212 -6.52 -28.81 -32.19
C HIS A 212 -6.24 -29.17 -30.72
N TYR A 213 -6.85 -28.37 -29.83
CA TYR A 213 -6.76 -28.57 -28.38
C TYR A 213 -7.90 -29.49 -27.93
N VAL A 214 -7.57 -30.77 -27.69
CA VAL A 214 -8.55 -31.77 -27.29
C VAL A 214 -8.61 -31.88 -25.79
N TRP A 215 -9.74 -31.45 -25.24
CA TRP A 215 -10.02 -31.61 -23.82
C TRP A 215 -9.98 -33.03 -23.38
N GLN A 216 -9.29 -33.34 -22.28
CA GLN A 216 -9.14 -34.67 -21.72
C GLN A 216 -9.95 -34.84 -20.44
N LYS A 217 -9.74 -33.95 -19.46
CA LYS A 217 -10.34 -34.06 -18.14
C LYS A 217 -10.55 -32.69 -17.55
N THR A 218 -11.58 -32.57 -16.71
CA THR A 218 -11.75 -31.45 -15.78
C THR A 218 -11.51 -31.94 -14.37
N ARG A 219 -10.67 -31.24 -13.62
CA ARG A 219 -10.34 -31.59 -12.25
C ARG A 219 -10.53 -30.38 -11.31
N LYS A 220 -10.87 -30.72 -10.06
CA LYS A 220 -10.84 -29.73 -8.97
C LYS A 220 -9.44 -29.75 -8.35
N MET A 221 -8.90 -28.57 -8.14
CA MET A 221 -7.69 -28.35 -7.35
C MET A 221 -8.10 -27.99 -5.93
N ASN A 222 -7.59 -28.72 -4.96
CA ASN A 222 -7.69 -28.45 -3.54
C ASN A 222 -6.30 -28.70 -2.97
N TRP A 223 -5.50 -27.65 -2.92
CA TRP A 223 -4.13 -27.70 -2.43
C TRP A 223 -4.00 -26.99 -1.10
N PHE A 224 -3.40 -27.65 -0.14
CA PHE A 224 -3.01 -27.05 1.13
C PHE A 224 -1.50 -27.22 1.31
N GLY A 225 -0.78 -26.12 1.47
CA GLY A 225 0.67 -26.11 1.58
C GLY A 225 1.27 -24.75 1.21
N PRO A 226 2.50 -24.71 0.69
CA PRO A 226 3.09 -23.47 0.19
C PRO A 226 2.29 -22.95 -1.01
N THR A 227 1.73 -21.75 -0.90
CA THR A 227 0.92 -21.11 -1.95
C THR A 227 1.42 -19.72 -2.31
N LYS A 228 2.43 -19.21 -1.59
CA LYS A 228 3.08 -17.94 -1.87
C LYS A 228 4.58 -18.05 -1.62
N ALA A 229 5.38 -17.58 -2.58
CA ALA A 229 6.83 -17.44 -2.45
C ALA A 229 7.24 -16.13 -3.14
N GLU A 230 7.86 -15.24 -2.40
CA GLU A 230 8.35 -13.96 -2.93
C GLU A 230 9.83 -13.77 -2.58
N ILE A 231 10.59 -13.35 -3.60
CA ILE A 231 11.90 -12.73 -3.44
C ILE A 231 11.75 -11.37 -4.12
N ALA A 232 11.28 -10.37 -3.38
CA ALA A 232 10.89 -9.11 -3.96
C ALA A 232 11.95 -8.03 -3.78
N LEU A 233 12.28 -7.33 -4.85
CA LEU A 233 13.01 -6.08 -4.81
C LEU A 233 12.04 -4.96 -4.50
N VAL A 234 12.30 -4.24 -3.40
CA VAL A 234 11.38 -3.25 -2.83
C VAL A 234 12.01 -1.87 -2.87
N TRP A 235 11.41 -0.95 -3.60
CA TRP A 235 11.85 0.44 -3.68
C TRP A 235 11.00 1.32 -2.78
N LEU A 236 11.64 1.91 -1.76
CA LEU A 236 11.02 2.78 -0.77
C LEU A 236 10.78 4.18 -1.35
N ILE A 237 9.53 4.61 -1.34
CA ILE A 237 9.08 5.91 -1.87
C ILE A 237 8.49 6.72 -0.72
N GLY A 238 8.77 8.02 -0.71
CA GLY A 238 8.27 8.96 0.28
C GLY A 238 9.36 9.74 0.98
N ARG A 239 8.97 10.89 1.53
CA ARG A 239 9.89 11.77 2.25
C ARG A 239 10.20 11.14 3.62
N GLY A 240 11.46 10.85 3.89
CA GLY A 240 11.88 10.17 5.13
C GLY A 240 11.82 8.63 5.07
N ASN A 241 11.21 8.03 4.04
CA ASN A 241 11.21 6.59 3.83
C ASN A 241 12.58 6.13 3.30
N LYS A 242 13.54 6.04 4.21
CA LYS A 242 14.92 5.65 3.91
C LYS A 242 15.44 4.74 5.00
N ASN A 243 16.19 3.73 4.60
CA ASN A 243 16.97 2.92 5.52
C ASN A 243 18.08 3.76 6.16
N ALA A 244 18.41 3.48 7.42
CA ALA A 244 19.58 4.06 8.05
C ALA A 244 20.81 3.65 7.24
N GLN A 245 21.62 4.60 6.81
CA GLN A 245 22.94 4.28 6.25
C GLN A 245 23.73 3.58 7.35
N LYS A 246 24.20 2.36 7.09
CA LYS A 246 25.24 1.75 7.91
C LYS A 246 26.41 2.74 7.89
N GLY A 247 26.69 3.34 9.04
CA GLY A 247 27.75 4.31 9.17
C GLY A 247 29.04 3.74 8.60
N GLY A 248 29.50 4.35 7.51
CA GLY A 248 30.85 4.10 7.04
C GLY A 248 31.79 4.53 8.16
N LYS A 249 32.47 3.59 8.76
CA LYS A 249 33.67 3.90 9.55
C LYS A 249 34.61 4.66 8.60
N LYS A 250 34.78 5.95 8.87
CA LYS A 250 35.94 6.68 8.39
C LYS A 250 37.15 6.21 9.15
#